data_25c3c43f06ee0ac8e6967fc6b30aff46
#
_entry.id   25c3c43f06ee0ac8e6967fc6b30aff46
#
_cell.length_a   1.000
_cell.length_b   1.000
_cell.length_c   1.000
_cell.angle_alpha   90.00
_cell.angle_beta   90.00
_cell.angle_gamma   90.00
#
_symmetry.space_group_name_H-M   'P 1'
#
loop_
_entity.id
_entity.type
_entity.pdbx_description
1 polymer ?
#
loop_
_entity_poly.entity_id
_entity_poly.type
_entity_poly.pdbx_seq_one_letter_code
_entity_poly.pdbx_strand_id
1 'polypeptide(L)'
;MVIGAVTAALLALAVVPAAGQSNNETPKATEVGVTAKEIHIAIAADVDNQFAPGLFQGSVDGVKGAANYINSKAGGGGLAGRKLVVDFIDTHLNANDTRNATITACQNDLAIVGGLMLFLSSVADITACPDQAGQAVGIPDMSATAVGVPETCSPMSFTGIGSSIDCATITQNPQTFYGNQGSAKWSLSQHKGGLHGPMVVGNDTKDAQRGGTILALTAQKAGIKADQGTTVPRSGRDPQSAYTNIVQQMKADNSNYSLMTSAASSALELRNEAELQGLDSSKVVWECVSCYGNNIVTSNASAFEGEYQALQFLPFEEAKYNKTLAAFVKYVGREHRDQFAAYAFESTLAFADAIKAVVAKSGINGITRSTLIDGIKSLTDFNAGGMAGTHSFKNGRITSCFVEMQFKGGKWVRAYPTKKGTFDCKSSNLVAIKENLLGS
;
A
#
# COMPACT_ATOMS: atom_id res chain seq x y z
N MET A 1 -1.13 33.02 77.31
CA MET A 1 -1.62 31.69 76.93
C MET A 1 -2.86 31.91 76.09
N VAL A 2 -2.68 31.99 74.75
CA VAL A 2 -3.77 32.27 73.79
C VAL A 2 -3.82 31.09 72.84
N ILE A 3 -4.92 30.39 72.87
CA ILE A 3 -5.19 29.22 72.06
C ILE A 3 -5.83 29.71 70.72
N GLY A 4 -5.14 29.58 69.64
CA GLY A 4 -5.66 29.89 68.29
C GLY A 4 -6.33 28.64 67.71
N ALA A 5 -7.62 28.74 67.37
CA ALA A 5 -8.37 27.74 66.66
C ALA A 5 -8.08 27.81 65.14
N VAL A 6 -7.60 26.74 64.56
CA VAL A 6 -7.45 26.58 63.13
C VAL A 6 -8.72 25.95 62.55
N THR A 7 -9.44 26.74 61.78
CA THR A 7 -10.65 26.25 61.06
C THR A 7 -10.18 25.66 59.71
N ALA A 8 -10.32 24.32 59.56
CA ALA A 8 -10.08 23.64 58.29
C ALA A 8 -11.32 23.76 57.41
N ALA A 9 -11.20 24.44 56.31
CA ALA A 9 -12.23 24.49 55.25
C ALA A 9 -12.07 23.29 54.36
N LEU A 10 -13.03 22.37 54.39
CA LEU A 10 -13.18 21.28 53.44
C LEU A 10 -13.76 21.81 52.13
N LEU A 11 -12.94 21.90 51.11
CA LEU A 11 -13.39 22.07 49.74
C LEU A 11 -13.94 20.73 49.22
N ALA A 12 -15.26 20.62 49.13
CA ALA A 12 -15.93 19.51 48.42
C ALA A 12 -15.74 19.76 46.88
N LEU A 13 -14.85 18.99 46.29
CA LEU A 13 -14.77 18.85 44.81
C LEU A 13 -16.01 18.11 44.33
N ALA A 14 -16.96 18.83 43.77
CA ALA A 14 -18.06 18.26 43.02
C ALA A 14 -17.52 17.56 41.77
N VAL A 15 -17.43 16.23 41.81
CA VAL A 15 -17.22 15.41 40.61
C VAL A 15 -18.48 15.55 39.76
N VAL A 16 -18.45 16.39 38.76
CA VAL A 16 -19.48 16.42 37.72
C VAL A 16 -19.32 15.13 36.92
N PRO A 17 -20.28 14.21 36.90
CA PRO A 17 -20.21 13.08 36.00
C PRO A 17 -20.22 13.64 34.59
N ALA A 18 -19.23 13.29 33.77
CA ALA A 18 -19.28 13.50 32.34
C ALA A 18 -20.50 12.71 31.83
N ALA A 19 -21.59 13.42 31.64
CA ALA A 19 -22.78 12.87 30.96
C ALA A 19 -22.32 12.48 29.56
N GLY A 20 -22.14 11.19 29.32
CA GLY A 20 -22.05 10.63 27.98
C GLY A 20 -23.31 11.06 27.25
N GLN A 21 -23.22 12.07 26.40
CA GLN A 21 -24.28 12.41 25.46
C GLN A 21 -24.49 11.17 24.57
N SER A 22 -25.50 10.38 24.87
CA SER A 22 -26.11 9.51 23.90
C SER A 22 -26.78 10.43 22.87
N ASN A 23 -26.01 10.86 21.89
CA ASN A 23 -26.55 11.63 20.76
C ASN A 23 -27.47 10.68 19.99
N ASN A 24 -28.78 10.75 20.23
CA ASN A 24 -29.83 10.16 19.41
C ASN A 24 -29.96 10.95 18.07
N GLU A 25 -28.83 11.38 17.51
CA GLU A 25 -28.82 12.04 16.22
C GLU A 25 -29.12 11.03 15.12
N THR A 26 -30.11 11.34 14.29
CA THR A 26 -30.37 10.57 13.07
C THR A 26 -29.37 10.96 11.99
N PRO A 27 -28.75 10.00 11.30
CA PRO A 27 -27.87 10.28 10.18
C PRO A 27 -28.55 11.10 9.08
N LYS A 28 -27.86 12.11 8.51
CA LYS A 28 -28.34 13.00 7.45
C LYS A 28 -27.39 12.95 6.26
N ALA A 29 -27.84 13.39 5.09
CA ALA A 29 -26.92 13.72 3.99
C ALA A 29 -26.09 14.95 4.39
N THR A 30 -24.76 14.85 4.30
CA THR A 30 -23.84 15.90 4.80
C THR A 30 -22.78 16.30 3.79
N GLU A 31 -22.57 15.48 2.76
CA GLU A 31 -21.57 15.69 1.72
C GLU A 31 -21.94 14.88 0.47
N VAL A 32 -21.29 15.18 -0.67
CA VAL A 32 -21.30 14.30 -1.84
C VAL A 32 -20.84 12.89 -1.40
N GLY A 33 -21.58 11.86 -1.82
CA GLY A 33 -21.33 10.49 -1.40
C GLY A 33 -21.76 10.14 0.03
N VAL A 34 -22.37 11.06 0.80
CA VAL A 34 -22.87 10.79 2.15
C VAL A 34 -24.35 11.03 2.24
N THR A 35 -25.14 9.97 2.34
CA THR A 35 -26.60 9.99 2.53
C THR A 35 -26.97 9.70 3.98
N ALA A 36 -28.26 9.68 4.30
CA ALA A 36 -28.75 9.24 5.60
C ALA A 36 -28.52 7.72 5.86
N LYS A 37 -28.26 6.91 4.82
CA LYS A 37 -28.15 5.45 4.91
C LYS A 37 -26.82 4.89 4.47
N GLU A 38 -26.06 5.62 3.66
CA GLU A 38 -24.89 5.14 2.95
C GLU A 38 -23.77 6.17 2.92
N ILE A 39 -22.53 5.67 2.89
CA ILE A 39 -21.32 6.40 2.55
C ILE A 39 -20.76 5.72 1.31
N HIS A 40 -20.63 6.45 0.22
CA HIS A 40 -20.07 5.99 -1.05
C HIS A 40 -18.59 6.31 -1.13
N ILE A 41 -17.80 5.34 -1.56
CA ILE A 41 -16.39 5.48 -1.89
C ILE A 41 -16.12 4.89 -3.28
N ALA A 42 -15.37 5.62 -4.09
CA ALA A 42 -14.89 5.09 -5.36
C ALA A 42 -13.65 4.23 -5.18
N ILE A 43 -13.56 3.14 -5.95
CA ILE A 43 -12.27 2.51 -6.27
C ILE A 43 -12.02 2.63 -7.77
N ALA A 44 -10.97 3.36 -8.15
CA ALA A 44 -10.50 3.50 -9.52
C ALA A 44 -9.24 2.63 -9.70
N ALA A 45 -9.29 1.66 -10.63
CA ALA A 45 -8.18 0.74 -10.84
C ALA A 45 -8.12 0.21 -12.28
N ASP A 46 -6.91 -0.08 -12.75
CA ASP A 46 -6.66 -0.67 -14.07
C ASP A 46 -6.93 -2.18 -14.04
N VAL A 47 -8.10 -2.61 -14.48
CA VAL A 47 -8.53 -4.02 -14.43
C VAL A 47 -8.74 -4.61 -15.81
N ASP A 48 -9.73 -4.13 -16.57
CA ASP A 48 -10.05 -4.65 -17.90
C ASP A 48 -9.24 -3.93 -18.96
N ASN A 49 -8.14 -4.55 -19.37
CA ASN A 49 -7.30 -4.02 -20.43
C ASN A 49 -6.67 -5.17 -21.23
N GLN A 50 -6.45 -4.93 -22.53
CA GLN A 50 -5.91 -5.97 -23.45
C GLN A 50 -4.47 -6.36 -23.12
N PHE A 51 -3.79 -5.57 -22.28
CA PHE A 51 -2.35 -5.73 -22.01
C PHE A 51 -2.07 -6.58 -20.78
N ALA A 52 -2.80 -6.45 -19.73
CA ALA A 52 -2.70 -7.21 -18.51
C ALA A 52 -4.11 -7.39 -17.92
N PRO A 53 -4.96 -8.28 -18.49
CA PRO A 53 -6.30 -8.49 -18.00
C PRO A 53 -6.28 -8.90 -16.53
N GLY A 54 -7.06 -8.19 -15.69
CA GLY A 54 -7.12 -8.42 -14.25
C GLY A 54 -5.96 -7.83 -13.46
N LEU A 55 -5.18 -6.89 -14.02
CA LEU A 55 -3.92 -6.37 -13.43
C LEU A 55 -4.06 -6.01 -11.94
N PHE A 56 -5.06 -5.21 -11.58
CA PHE A 56 -5.31 -4.79 -10.19
C PHE A 56 -6.69 -5.23 -9.67
N GLN A 57 -7.21 -6.34 -10.18
CA GLN A 57 -8.45 -6.93 -9.67
C GLN A 57 -8.38 -7.18 -8.15
N GLY A 58 -7.20 -7.57 -7.64
CA GLY A 58 -6.97 -7.74 -6.21
C GLY A 58 -7.31 -6.49 -5.40
N SER A 59 -6.95 -5.29 -5.87
CA SER A 59 -7.32 -4.03 -5.20
C SER A 59 -8.84 -3.87 -5.07
N VAL A 60 -9.58 -4.12 -6.17
CA VAL A 60 -11.04 -4.04 -6.18
C VAL A 60 -11.67 -4.99 -5.16
N ASP A 61 -11.18 -6.23 -5.13
CA ASP A 61 -11.67 -7.25 -4.20
C ASP A 61 -11.25 -6.97 -2.76
N GLY A 62 -10.10 -6.34 -2.56
CA GLY A 62 -9.63 -5.84 -1.26
C GLY A 62 -10.58 -4.80 -0.67
N VAL A 63 -10.94 -3.76 -1.44
CA VAL A 63 -11.89 -2.72 -1.00
C VAL A 63 -13.27 -3.30 -0.76
N LYS A 64 -13.80 -4.10 -1.69
CA LYS A 64 -15.11 -4.78 -1.53
C LYS A 64 -15.12 -5.69 -0.30
N GLY A 65 -14.04 -6.46 -0.09
CA GLY A 65 -13.88 -7.32 1.08
C GLY A 65 -13.86 -6.53 2.40
N ALA A 66 -13.15 -5.41 2.44
CA ALA A 66 -13.11 -4.52 3.60
C ALA A 66 -14.48 -3.87 3.88
N ALA A 67 -15.18 -3.38 2.85
CA ALA A 67 -16.50 -2.81 2.97
C ALA A 67 -17.52 -3.87 3.50
N ASN A 68 -17.46 -5.09 2.98
CA ASN A 68 -18.27 -6.21 3.47
C ASN A 68 -17.96 -6.54 4.93
N TYR A 69 -16.69 -6.52 5.33
CA TYR A 69 -16.30 -6.69 6.72
C TYR A 69 -16.86 -5.56 7.59
N ILE A 70 -16.65 -4.29 7.23
CA ILE A 70 -17.12 -3.10 7.97
C ILE A 70 -18.65 -3.13 8.13
N ASN A 71 -19.38 -3.49 7.08
CA ASN A 71 -20.83 -3.58 7.09
C ASN A 71 -21.38 -4.79 7.87
N SER A 72 -20.54 -5.77 8.16
CA SER A 72 -20.92 -6.94 8.94
C SER A 72 -21.01 -6.61 10.42
N LYS A 73 -21.73 -7.46 11.19
CA LYS A 73 -21.78 -7.35 12.65
C LYS A 73 -20.39 -7.39 13.29
N ALA A 74 -19.46 -8.17 12.72
CA ALA A 74 -18.09 -8.30 13.22
C ALA A 74 -17.26 -7.02 13.03
N GLY A 75 -17.55 -6.24 11.96
CA GLY A 75 -16.90 -4.97 11.64
C GLY A 75 -17.60 -3.74 12.20
N GLY A 76 -18.72 -3.92 12.92
CA GLY A 76 -19.44 -2.83 13.57
C GLY A 76 -20.78 -2.46 12.94
N GLY A 77 -21.20 -3.09 11.83
CA GLY A 77 -22.49 -2.87 11.17
C GLY A 77 -22.58 -1.65 10.28
N GLY A 78 -21.43 -1.09 9.89
CA GLY A 78 -21.27 0.11 9.06
C GLY A 78 -20.49 1.22 9.74
N LEU A 79 -20.54 2.42 9.20
CA LEU A 79 -19.86 3.63 9.67
C LEU A 79 -20.86 4.73 10.02
N ALA A 80 -20.85 5.23 11.24
CA ALA A 80 -21.72 6.32 11.71
C ALA A 80 -23.22 6.06 11.43
N GLY A 81 -23.67 4.82 11.57
CA GLY A 81 -25.05 4.40 11.29
C GLY A 81 -25.39 4.22 9.81
N ARG A 82 -24.40 4.26 8.92
CA ARG A 82 -24.53 4.13 7.47
C ARG A 82 -23.78 2.92 6.95
N LYS A 83 -24.24 2.33 5.85
CA LYS A 83 -23.49 1.29 5.13
C LYS A 83 -22.39 1.94 4.28
N LEU A 84 -21.26 1.27 4.18
CA LEU A 84 -20.20 1.62 3.23
C LEU A 84 -20.53 0.96 1.88
N VAL A 85 -20.65 1.76 0.83
CA VAL A 85 -20.90 1.33 -0.55
C VAL A 85 -19.63 1.57 -1.37
N VAL A 86 -19.31 0.64 -2.26
CA VAL A 86 -18.12 0.71 -3.11
C VAL A 86 -18.54 0.83 -4.56
N ASP A 87 -18.15 1.92 -5.18
CA ASP A 87 -18.38 2.23 -6.58
C ASP A 87 -17.09 1.97 -7.36
N PHE A 88 -17.08 0.87 -8.14
CA PHE A 88 -15.90 0.49 -8.93
C PHE A 88 -15.92 1.21 -10.28
N ILE A 89 -14.79 1.81 -10.64
CA ILE A 89 -14.56 2.51 -11.90
C ILE A 89 -13.29 1.95 -12.53
N ASP A 90 -13.44 1.26 -13.66
CA ASP A 90 -12.30 0.74 -14.40
C ASP A 90 -11.60 1.85 -15.18
N THR A 91 -10.28 1.95 -15.05
CA THR A 91 -9.46 2.94 -15.75
C THR A 91 -8.77 2.38 -17.01
N HIS A 92 -8.98 1.08 -17.33
CA HIS A 92 -8.58 0.40 -18.54
C HIS A 92 -7.10 0.59 -18.95
N LEU A 93 -6.23 0.91 -18.00
CA LEU A 93 -4.82 1.25 -18.26
C LEU A 93 -4.70 2.43 -19.26
N ASN A 94 -5.51 3.47 -19.08
CA ASN A 94 -5.72 4.54 -20.04
C ASN A 94 -5.86 5.91 -19.33
N ALA A 95 -5.13 6.92 -19.79
CA ALA A 95 -5.12 8.24 -19.15
C ALA A 95 -6.47 8.99 -19.23
N ASN A 96 -7.26 8.82 -20.31
CA ASN A 96 -8.57 9.45 -20.43
C ASN A 96 -9.58 8.80 -19.49
N ASP A 97 -9.58 7.47 -19.40
CA ASP A 97 -10.46 6.75 -18.50
C ASP A 97 -10.08 6.99 -17.05
N THR A 98 -8.78 7.10 -16.72
CA THR A 98 -8.31 7.52 -15.41
C THR A 98 -8.83 8.91 -15.03
N ARG A 99 -8.75 9.88 -15.96
CA ARG A 99 -9.33 11.22 -15.73
C ARG A 99 -10.84 11.18 -15.54
N ASN A 100 -11.56 10.44 -16.39
CA ASN A 100 -13.00 10.27 -16.26
C ASN A 100 -13.39 9.63 -14.93
N ALA A 101 -12.61 8.65 -14.45
CA ALA A 101 -12.80 8.01 -13.15
C ALA A 101 -12.66 9.01 -11.99
N THR A 102 -11.66 9.90 -12.02
CA THR A 102 -11.51 10.94 -10.99
C THR A 102 -12.67 11.95 -10.98
N ILE A 103 -13.16 12.34 -12.17
CA ILE A 103 -14.33 13.22 -12.30
C ILE A 103 -15.60 12.52 -11.78
N THR A 104 -15.81 11.25 -12.15
CA THR A 104 -16.96 10.46 -11.69
C THR A 104 -16.96 10.28 -10.17
N ALA A 105 -15.80 9.93 -9.59
CA ALA A 105 -15.63 9.83 -8.15
C ALA A 105 -15.91 11.17 -7.45
N CYS A 106 -15.43 12.28 -8.01
CA CYS A 106 -15.70 13.61 -7.47
C CYS A 106 -17.21 13.93 -7.41
N GLN A 107 -17.98 13.50 -8.40
CA GLN A 107 -19.41 13.79 -8.52
C GLN A 107 -20.29 12.90 -7.62
N ASN A 108 -19.83 11.71 -7.24
CA ASN A 108 -20.69 10.71 -6.62
C ASN A 108 -20.18 10.21 -5.25
N ASP A 109 -18.89 10.35 -4.94
CA ASP A 109 -18.25 9.69 -3.81
C ASP A 109 -17.64 10.67 -2.83
N LEU A 110 -17.51 10.23 -1.58
CA LEU A 110 -16.86 10.98 -0.51
C LEU A 110 -15.33 10.99 -0.68
N ALA A 111 -14.77 9.87 -1.11
CA ALA A 111 -13.33 9.66 -1.27
C ALA A 111 -13.04 8.61 -2.36
N ILE A 112 -11.83 8.64 -2.93
CA ILE A 112 -11.24 7.52 -3.67
C ILE A 112 -10.46 6.67 -2.66
N VAL A 113 -10.72 5.35 -2.61
CA VAL A 113 -10.13 4.46 -1.60
C VAL A 113 -9.63 3.18 -2.25
N GLY A 114 -8.41 2.77 -1.92
CA GLY A 114 -7.79 1.53 -2.40
C GLY A 114 -7.51 1.51 -3.90
N GLY A 115 -7.58 2.66 -4.57
CA GLY A 115 -7.32 2.80 -6.00
C GLY A 115 -5.89 2.42 -6.39
N LEU A 116 -5.71 2.08 -7.67
CA LEU A 116 -4.40 1.89 -8.27
C LEU A 116 -4.48 2.24 -9.76
N MET A 117 -4.02 3.46 -10.08
CA MET A 117 -4.12 4.09 -11.40
C MET A 117 -2.72 4.39 -11.95
N LEU A 118 -2.24 3.59 -12.91
CA LEU A 118 -0.89 3.79 -13.48
C LEU A 118 -0.76 5.04 -14.36
N PHE A 119 -1.87 5.53 -14.91
CA PHE A 119 -1.88 6.65 -15.86
C PHE A 119 -2.55 7.92 -15.31
N LEU A 120 -2.50 8.14 -13.99
CA LEU A 120 -2.94 9.40 -13.38
C LEU A 120 -1.89 10.49 -13.64
N SER A 121 -2.01 11.16 -14.78
CA SER A 121 -1.07 12.19 -15.24
C SER A 121 -1.33 13.58 -14.62
N SER A 122 -2.52 13.81 -14.08
CA SER A 122 -2.92 15.09 -13.49
C SER A 122 -3.85 14.86 -12.30
N VAL A 123 -3.64 15.60 -11.23
CA VAL A 123 -4.51 15.61 -10.04
C VAL A 123 -5.41 16.84 -9.95
N ALA A 124 -5.53 17.59 -11.06
CA ALA A 124 -6.33 18.82 -11.07
C ALA A 124 -7.80 18.55 -10.72
N ASP A 125 -8.40 17.49 -11.29
CA ASP A 125 -9.79 17.12 -11.03
C ASP A 125 -9.99 16.58 -9.60
N ILE A 126 -8.95 16.01 -8.98
CA ILE A 126 -8.94 15.57 -7.57
C ILE A 126 -8.86 16.78 -6.63
N THR A 127 -7.94 17.72 -6.88
CA THR A 127 -7.67 18.86 -5.99
C THR A 127 -8.72 19.96 -6.11
N ALA A 128 -9.33 20.13 -7.27
CA ALA A 128 -10.39 21.13 -7.52
C ALA A 128 -11.80 20.59 -7.28
N CYS A 129 -11.93 19.34 -6.82
CA CYS A 129 -13.23 18.72 -6.59
C CYS A 129 -14.04 19.52 -5.55
N PRO A 130 -15.28 19.97 -5.89
CA PRO A 130 -16.10 20.73 -4.97
C PRO A 130 -16.76 19.84 -3.92
N ASP A 131 -17.01 20.42 -2.74
CA ASP A 131 -17.91 19.84 -1.74
C ASP A 131 -19.39 20.05 -2.13
N GLN A 132 -20.30 19.58 -1.26
CA GLN A 132 -21.75 19.76 -1.48
C GLN A 132 -22.17 21.24 -1.56
N ALA A 133 -21.40 22.16 -0.98
CA ALA A 133 -21.65 23.61 -1.03
C ALA A 133 -21.02 24.30 -2.27
N GLY A 134 -20.34 23.55 -3.12
CA GLY A 134 -19.65 24.05 -4.31
C GLY A 134 -18.25 24.64 -4.04
N GLN A 135 -17.70 24.46 -2.84
CA GLN A 135 -16.34 24.91 -2.50
C GLN A 135 -15.31 23.88 -2.95
N ALA A 136 -14.26 24.32 -3.64
CA ALA A 136 -13.18 23.47 -4.11
C ALA A 136 -12.31 23.00 -2.93
N VAL A 137 -12.72 21.94 -2.25
CA VAL A 137 -12.01 21.36 -1.09
C VAL A 137 -11.14 20.16 -1.47
N GLY A 138 -11.32 19.61 -2.67
CA GLY A 138 -10.69 18.36 -3.13
C GLY A 138 -11.41 17.11 -2.66
N ILE A 139 -11.17 15.97 -3.34
CA ILE A 139 -11.62 14.66 -2.92
C ILE A 139 -10.40 13.89 -2.35
N PRO A 140 -10.48 13.36 -1.11
CA PRO A 140 -9.39 12.55 -0.54
C PRO A 140 -9.12 11.30 -1.39
N ASP A 141 -7.86 11.07 -1.72
CA ASP A 141 -7.37 9.90 -2.43
C ASP A 141 -6.53 9.05 -1.48
N MET A 142 -7.12 7.94 -1.02
CA MET A 142 -6.49 6.93 -0.15
C MET A 142 -6.14 5.70 -0.97
N SER A 143 -5.39 5.87 -2.06
CA SER A 143 -4.96 4.79 -2.94
C SER A 143 -4.21 3.67 -2.19
N ALA A 144 -4.30 2.44 -2.72
CA ALA A 144 -3.54 1.30 -2.19
C ALA A 144 -2.03 1.59 -2.30
N THR A 145 -1.61 2.11 -3.44
CA THR A 145 -0.28 2.69 -3.68
C THR A 145 -0.39 3.75 -4.77
N ALA A 146 0.34 4.85 -4.62
CA ALA A 146 0.48 5.88 -5.65
C ALA A 146 1.79 5.65 -6.41
N VAL A 147 1.74 5.68 -7.74
CA VAL A 147 2.89 5.42 -8.61
C VAL A 147 3.46 6.73 -9.17
N GLY A 148 2.60 7.62 -9.66
CA GLY A 148 2.98 8.90 -10.25
C GLY A 148 3.36 9.96 -9.21
N VAL A 149 4.31 10.84 -9.53
CA VAL A 149 4.66 12.00 -8.67
C VAL A 149 3.48 12.94 -8.47
N PRO A 150 2.68 13.26 -9.50
CA PRO A 150 1.51 14.13 -9.32
C PRO A 150 0.53 13.58 -8.28
N GLU A 151 0.23 12.28 -8.34
CA GLU A 151 -0.63 11.60 -7.36
C GLU A 151 0.03 11.58 -5.99
N THR A 152 1.24 11.01 -5.88
CA THR A 152 1.96 10.84 -4.62
C THR A 152 2.13 12.15 -3.85
N CYS A 153 2.39 13.25 -4.55
CA CYS A 153 2.65 14.56 -3.95
C CYS A 153 1.46 15.52 -4.00
N SER A 154 0.28 15.01 -4.33
CA SER A 154 -0.96 15.76 -4.19
C SER A 154 -1.29 16.02 -2.71
N PRO A 155 -1.83 17.21 -2.36
CA PRO A 155 -2.30 17.48 -1.00
C PRO A 155 -3.50 16.60 -0.60
N MET A 156 -4.14 15.95 -1.58
CA MET A 156 -5.25 15.02 -1.40
C MET A 156 -4.81 13.55 -1.34
N SER A 157 -3.53 13.24 -1.53
CA SER A 157 -3.01 11.87 -1.54
C SER A 157 -2.66 11.37 -0.14
N PHE A 158 -3.21 10.21 0.20
CA PHE A 158 -3.02 9.53 1.49
C PHE A 158 -2.85 8.03 1.24
N THR A 159 -1.72 7.63 0.65
CA THR A 159 -1.49 6.23 0.25
C THR A 159 -1.46 5.25 1.43
N GLY A 160 -2.10 4.10 1.27
CA GLY A 160 -2.26 3.08 2.30
C GLY A 160 -0.95 2.49 2.81
N ILE A 161 0.07 2.40 1.96
CA ILE A 161 1.41 1.90 2.34
C ILE A 161 2.45 3.00 2.56
N GLY A 162 2.06 4.26 2.42
CA GLY A 162 2.96 5.40 2.42
C GLY A 162 3.77 5.54 1.11
N SER A 163 4.56 6.61 1.02
CA SER A 163 5.34 6.97 -0.16
C SER A 163 6.84 6.81 0.07
N SER A 164 7.53 6.36 -0.98
CA SER A 164 9.00 6.42 -1.08
C SER A 164 9.52 7.81 -1.47
N ILE A 165 8.67 8.75 -1.88
CA ILE A 165 9.06 10.09 -2.34
C ILE A 165 8.92 11.10 -1.19
N ASP A 166 9.96 11.88 -0.93
CA ASP A 166 9.85 13.05 -0.06
C ASP A 166 9.37 14.25 -0.86
N CYS A 167 8.06 14.47 -0.84
CA CYS A 167 7.40 15.53 -1.61
C CYS A 167 7.92 16.94 -1.30
N ALA A 168 8.49 17.17 -0.12
CA ALA A 168 9.12 18.45 0.20
C ALA A 168 10.41 18.73 -0.61
N THR A 169 10.96 17.71 -1.26
CA THR A 169 12.22 17.80 -2.02
C THR A 169 12.08 17.68 -3.54
N ILE A 170 10.85 17.53 -4.06
CA ILE A 170 10.62 17.26 -5.50
C ILE A 170 11.16 18.35 -6.44
N THR A 171 11.27 19.60 -5.97
CA THR A 171 11.85 20.73 -6.70
C THR A 171 13.34 20.92 -6.42
N GLN A 172 13.94 20.08 -5.58
CA GLN A 172 15.37 20.13 -5.25
C GLN A 172 16.18 19.24 -6.21
N ASN A 173 17.49 19.47 -6.26
CA ASN A 173 18.45 18.61 -6.96
C ASN A 173 19.68 18.40 -6.04
N PRO A 174 19.92 17.18 -5.53
CA PRO A 174 19.11 15.97 -5.69
C PRO A 174 17.82 15.96 -4.87
N GLN A 175 16.82 15.17 -5.30
CA GLN A 175 15.65 14.85 -4.53
C GLN A 175 15.97 13.80 -3.44
N THR A 176 15.07 13.68 -2.45
CA THR A 176 15.17 12.65 -1.41
C THR A 176 14.08 11.58 -1.60
N PHE A 177 14.50 10.33 -1.55
CA PHE A 177 13.63 9.15 -1.56
C PHE A 177 13.89 8.30 -0.33
N TYR A 178 12.91 7.48 0.05
CA TYR A 178 13.03 6.55 1.16
C TYR A 178 12.86 5.11 0.66
N GLY A 179 13.75 4.22 1.10
CA GLY A 179 13.66 2.79 0.85
C GLY A 179 13.64 2.00 2.16
N ASN A 180 12.95 0.86 2.16
CA ASN A 180 13.06 -0.12 3.24
C ASN A 180 14.12 -1.16 2.86
N GLN A 181 15.30 -1.05 3.48
CA GLN A 181 16.46 -1.93 3.24
C GLN A 181 16.48 -3.17 4.17
N GLY A 182 15.40 -3.41 4.92
CA GLY A 182 15.36 -4.48 5.92
C GLY A 182 15.54 -5.87 5.28
N SER A 183 14.79 -6.14 4.19
CA SER A 183 14.93 -7.37 3.41
C SER A 183 16.34 -7.56 2.87
N ALA A 184 16.89 -6.58 2.19
CA ALA A 184 18.25 -6.63 1.62
C ALA A 184 19.31 -6.89 2.71
N LYS A 185 19.20 -6.25 3.87
CA LYS A 185 20.12 -6.50 5.02
C LYS A 185 19.96 -7.91 5.57
N TRP A 186 18.74 -8.40 5.67
CA TRP A 186 18.50 -9.76 6.10
C TRP A 186 19.08 -10.75 5.10
N SER A 187 18.83 -10.61 3.80
CA SER A 187 19.37 -11.46 2.74
C SER A 187 20.90 -11.49 2.78
N LEU A 188 21.57 -10.34 2.93
CA LEU A 188 23.02 -10.26 3.09
C LEU A 188 23.51 -11.00 4.34
N SER A 189 22.75 -10.97 5.43
CA SER A 189 23.13 -11.67 6.66
C SER A 189 23.12 -13.20 6.49
N GLN A 190 22.34 -13.71 5.52
CA GLN A 190 22.27 -15.14 5.18
C GLN A 190 23.39 -15.55 4.19
N HIS A 191 24.00 -14.57 3.47
CA HIS A 191 24.96 -14.83 2.40
C HIS A 191 26.32 -14.16 2.67
N LYS A 192 27.19 -14.82 3.45
CA LYS A 192 28.49 -14.27 3.88
C LYS A 192 29.43 -13.87 2.73
N GLY A 193 29.25 -14.43 1.53
CA GLY A 193 30.01 -14.07 0.32
C GLY A 193 29.56 -12.77 -0.35
N GLY A 194 28.49 -12.12 0.18
CA GLY A 194 27.83 -10.99 -0.44
C GLY A 194 26.87 -11.39 -1.55
N LEU A 195 26.07 -10.43 -1.99
CA LEU A 195 25.09 -10.58 -3.07
C LEU A 195 25.39 -9.58 -4.19
N HIS A 196 25.31 -10.04 -5.44
CA HIS A 196 25.47 -9.21 -6.63
C HIS A 196 24.65 -9.75 -7.80
N GLY A 197 24.14 -8.86 -8.62
CA GLY A 197 23.38 -9.23 -9.80
C GLY A 197 22.38 -8.16 -10.26
N PRO A 198 21.58 -8.45 -11.29
CA PRO A 198 20.74 -7.49 -11.94
C PRO A 198 19.49 -7.14 -11.13
N MET A 199 19.08 -5.86 -11.26
CA MET A 199 17.72 -5.42 -10.99
C MET A 199 16.97 -5.34 -12.31
N VAL A 200 15.89 -6.09 -12.41
CA VAL A 200 15.04 -6.11 -13.61
C VAL A 200 13.85 -5.20 -13.40
N VAL A 201 13.82 -4.10 -14.17
CA VAL A 201 12.86 -3.00 -14.01
C VAL A 201 11.96 -2.93 -15.25
N GLY A 202 10.64 -2.89 -15.02
CA GLY A 202 9.69 -2.64 -16.08
C GLY A 202 9.81 -1.20 -16.63
N ASN A 203 9.61 -1.03 -17.92
CA ASN A 203 9.71 0.24 -18.63
C ASN A 203 8.36 0.72 -19.18
N ASP A 204 7.27 0.41 -18.50
CA ASP A 204 5.91 0.78 -18.93
C ASP A 204 5.70 2.29 -18.85
N THR A 205 6.14 2.87 -17.74
CA THR A 205 6.09 4.32 -17.47
C THR A 205 7.40 4.79 -16.83
N LYS A 206 7.72 6.08 -16.94
CA LYS A 206 8.85 6.68 -16.23
C LYS A 206 8.72 6.53 -14.71
N ASP A 207 7.50 6.54 -14.23
CA ASP A 207 7.22 6.41 -12.80
C ASP A 207 7.48 4.98 -12.29
N ALA A 208 7.08 3.95 -13.06
CA ALA A 208 7.40 2.55 -12.75
C ALA A 208 8.92 2.31 -12.78
N GLN A 209 9.60 2.84 -13.79
CA GLN A 209 11.06 2.77 -13.91
C GLN A 209 11.75 3.45 -12.72
N ARG A 210 11.29 4.63 -12.30
CA ARG A 210 11.78 5.33 -11.09
C ARG A 210 11.60 4.49 -9.85
N GLY A 211 10.40 3.93 -9.65
CA GLY A 211 10.11 3.04 -8.51
C GLY A 211 11.10 1.88 -8.43
N GLY A 212 11.33 1.19 -9.54
CA GLY A 212 12.34 0.13 -9.65
C GLY A 212 13.75 0.62 -9.34
N THR A 213 14.13 1.80 -9.83
CA THR A 213 15.44 2.40 -9.53
C THR A 213 15.62 2.70 -8.04
N ILE A 214 14.58 3.19 -7.36
CA ILE A 214 14.63 3.42 -5.90
C ILE A 214 14.86 2.09 -5.15
N LEU A 215 14.24 1.00 -5.60
CA LEU A 215 14.46 -0.33 -5.01
C LEU A 215 15.89 -0.80 -5.22
N ALA A 216 16.47 -0.61 -6.43
CA ALA A 216 17.88 -0.92 -6.71
C ALA A 216 18.81 -0.15 -5.79
N LEU A 217 18.63 1.15 -5.72
CA LEU A 217 19.43 2.03 -4.85
C LEU A 217 19.28 1.65 -3.37
N THR A 218 18.09 1.20 -2.96
CA THR A 218 17.84 0.70 -1.60
C THR A 218 18.67 -0.57 -1.32
N ALA A 219 18.68 -1.51 -2.25
CA ALA A 219 19.50 -2.72 -2.14
C ALA A 219 21.00 -2.40 -2.12
N GLN A 220 21.46 -1.46 -2.95
CA GLN A 220 22.85 -0.97 -2.96
C GLN A 220 23.23 -0.31 -1.62
N LYS A 221 22.34 0.52 -1.05
CA LYS A 221 22.58 1.14 0.27
C LYS A 221 22.67 0.10 1.39
N ALA A 222 22.00 -1.02 1.27
CA ALA A 222 22.13 -2.15 2.18
C ALA A 222 23.46 -2.90 2.02
N GLY A 223 24.13 -2.80 0.87
CA GLY A 223 25.39 -3.46 0.56
C GLY A 223 25.32 -4.56 -0.52
N ILE A 224 24.16 -4.77 -1.15
CA ILE A 224 24.03 -5.63 -2.34
C ILE A 224 24.66 -4.87 -3.52
N LYS A 225 25.49 -5.55 -4.31
CA LYS A 225 26.02 -5.01 -5.56
C LYS A 225 24.97 -5.21 -6.67
N ALA A 226 23.88 -4.45 -6.56
CA ALA A 226 22.78 -4.50 -7.51
C ALA A 226 23.05 -3.54 -8.66
N ASP A 227 22.95 -4.02 -9.90
CA ASP A 227 23.10 -3.17 -11.07
C ASP A 227 21.86 -2.28 -11.23
N GLN A 228 22.07 -1.03 -11.54
CA GLN A 228 20.96 -0.13 -11.86
C GLN A 228 20.43 -0.47 -13.26
N GLY A 229 19.26 -1.13 -13.26
CA GLY A 229 18.38 -1.01 -14.37
C GLY A 229 18.75 -1.74 -15.66
N THR A 230 18.71 -3.08 -15.65
CA THR A 230 18.33 -3.75 -16.89
C THR A 230 16.81 -3.60 -17.04
N THR A 231 16.37 -2.82 -18.03
CA THR A 231 14.95 -2.58 -18.28
C THR A 231 14.43 -3.55 -19.33
N VAL A 232 13.21 -4.06 -19.10
CA VAL A 232 12.43 -4.77 -20.12
C VAL A 232 11.34 -3.86 -20.67
N PRO A 233 11.01 -3.93 -21.98
CA PRO A 233 10.15 -2.94 -22.63
C PRO A 233 8.73 -2.86 -22.07
N ARG A 234 8.17 -3.97 -21.59
CA ARG A 234 6.79 -4.04 -21.08
C ARG A 234 6.68 -5.01 -19.92
N SER A 235 6.36 -4.52 -18.74
CA SER A 235 6.13 -5.38 -17.58
C SER A 235 5.01 -6.40 -17.81
N GLY A 236 5.34 -7.68 -17.57
CA GLY A 236 4.38 -8.76 -17.58
C GLY A 236 3.94 -9.25 -18.95
N ARG A 237 4.60 -8.78 -20.04
CA ARG A 237 4.25 -9.11 -21.43
C ARG A 237 5.41 -9.33 -22.35
N ASP A 238 6.59 -9.13 -21.85
CA ASP A 238 7.77 -9.41 -22.64
C ASP A 238 7.86 -10.91 -22.86
N PRO A 239 8.19 -11.33 -24.09
CA PRO A 239 8.45 -12.74 -24.36
C PRO A 239 9.70 -13.16 -23.59
N GLN A 240 9.84 -14.43 -23.26
CA GLN A 240 11.01 -15.00 -22.61
C GLN A 240 12.33 -14.53 -23.20
N SER A 241 12.41 -14.39 -24.53
CA SER A 241 13.60 -13.90 -25.25
C SER A 241 14.04 -12.48 -24.88
N ALA A 242 13.17 -11.67 -24.31
CA ALA A 242 13.55 -10.34 -23.81
C ALA A 242 14.53 -10.40 -22.62
N TYR A 243 14.60 -11.53 -21.94
CA TYR A 243 15.48 -11.78 -20.79
C TYR A 243 16.81 -12.45 -21.15
N THR A 244 17.02 -12.83 -22.41
CA THR A 244 18.21 -13.58 -22.88
C THR A 244 19.50 -12.87 -22.51
N ASN A 245 19.63 -11.60 -22.79
CA ASN A 245 20.86 -10.83 -22.49
C ASN A 245 21.08 -10.67 -20.97
N ILE A 246 20.01 -10.55 -20.20
CA ILE A 246 20.08 -10.46 -18.72
C ILE A 246 20.69 -11.75 -18.16
N VAL A 247 20.17 -12.89 -18.60
CA VAL A 247 20.66 -14.21 -18.14
C VAL A 247 22.10 -14.47 -18.61
N GLN A 248 22.46 -14.06 -19.84
CA GLN A 248 23.84 -14.15 -20.32
C GLN A 248 24.78 -13.33 -19.44
N GLN A 249 24.37 -12.09 -19.08
CA GLN A 249 25.16 -11.26 -18.17
C GLN A 249 25.27 -11.88 -16.79
N MET A 250 24.17 -12.41 -16.23
CA MET A 250 24.18 -13.12 -14.95
C MET A 250 25.20 -14.28 -14.93
N LYS A 251 25.29 -15.03 -16.03
CA LYS A 251 26.26 -16.13 -16.17
C LYS A 251 27.70 -15.61 -16.27
N ALA A 252 27.93 -14.57 -17.07
CA ALA A 252 29.24 -13.97 -17.26
C ALA A 252 29.82 -13.41 -15.95
N ASP A 253 28.96 -12.77 -15.16
CA ASP A 253 29.34 -12.13 -13.90
C ASP A 253 29.25 -13.07 -12.69
N ASN A 254 28.83 -14.32 -12.89
CA ASN A 254 28.51 -15.27 -11.81
C ASN A 254 27.55 -14.67 -10.79
N SER A 255 26.52 -13.98 -11.27
CA SER A 255 25.50 -13.34 -10.40
C SER A 255 24.84 -14.35 -9.48
N ASN A 256 24.71 -13.99 -8.21
CA ASN A 256 24.06 -14.79 -7.17
C ASN A 256 22.82 -14.10 -6.56
N TYR A 257 22.36 -13.03 -7.19
CA TYR A 257 21.19 -12.25 -6.80
C TYR A 257 20.46 -11.72 -8.03
N SER A 258 19.15 -11.64 -7.97
CA SER A 258 18.33 -10.91 -8.93
C SER A 258 17.07 -10.38 -8.24
N LEU A 259 16.73 -9.12 -8.47
CA LEU A 259 15.47 -8.52 -8.01
C LEU A 259 14.60 -8.17 -9.21
N MET A 260 13.39 -8.74 -9.26
CA MET A 260 12.34 -8.39 -10.19
C MET A 260 11.42 -7.32 -9.57
N THR A 261 11.39 -6.13 -10.17
CA THR A 261 10.52 -5.02 -9.70
C THR A 261 9.23 -4.88 -10.51
N SER A 262 8.98 -5.85 -11.39
CA SER A 262 7.84 -5.89 -12.30
C SER A 262 6.83 -6.97 -11.87
N ALA A 263 5.95 -7.39 -12.79
CA ALA A 263 4.91 -8.37 -12.54
C ALA A 263 5.46 -9.79 -12.32
N ALA A 264 4.68 -10.66 -11.67
CA ALA A 264 5.02 -12.06 -11.46
C ALA A 264 5.23 -12.83 -12.78
N SER A 265 4.52 -12.45 -13.86
CA SER A 265 4.74 -13.02 -15.20
C SER A 265 6.13 -12.70 -15.73
N SER A 266 6.65 -11.50 -15.49
CA SER A 266 8.03 -11.13 -15.86
C SER A 266 9.06 -11.94 -15.07
N ALA A 267 8.81 -12.20 -13.79
CA ALA A 267 9.67 -13.09 -12.99
C ALA A 267 9.67 -14.52 -13.54
N LEU A 268 8.51 -15.03 -13.98
CA LEU A 268 8.39 -16.35 -14.61
C LEU A 268 9.24 -16.42 -15.89
N GLU A 269 9.13 -15.44 -16.77
CA GLU A 269 9.88 -15.44 -18.04
C GLU A 269 11.39 -15.34 -17.81
N LEU A 270 11.83 -14.54 -16.85
CA LEU A 270 13.25 -14.49 -16.45
C LEU A 270 13.73 -15.86 -15.92
N ARG A 271 12.94 -16.54 -15.09
CA ARG A 271 13.28 -17.85 -14.52
C ARG A 271 13.33 -18.94 -15.59
N ASN A 272 12.35 -18.92 -16.52
CA ASN A 272 12.31 -19.86 -17.66
C ASN A 272 13.54 -19.65 -18.55
N GLU A 273 13.94 -18.42 -18.83
CA GLU A 273 15.14 -18.13 -19.61
C GLU A 273 16.41 -18.56 -18.88
N ALA A 274 16.47 -18.37 -17.57
CA ALA A 274 17.58 -18.82 -16.73
C ALA A 274 17.76 -20.35 -16.81
N GLU A 275 16.65 -21.10 -16.74
CA GLU A 275 16.66 -22.55 -16.88
C GLU A 275 17.08 -22.97 -18.30
N LEU A 276 16.51 -22.35 -19.36
CA LEU A 276 16.85 -22.61 -20.75
C LEU A 276 18.34 -22.43 -21.03
N GLN A 277 18.96 -21.41 -20.45
CA GLN A 277 20.41 -21.14 -20.61
C GLN A 277 21.29 -21.95 -19.65
N GLY A 278 20.71 -22.81 -18.80
CA GLY A 278 21.44 -23.65 -17.84
C GLY A 278 22.10 -22.85 -16.70
N LEU A 279 21.49 -21.73 -16.30
CA LEU A 279 21.88 -21.03 -15.06
C LEU A 279 21.42 -21.87 -13.87
N ASP A 280 22.33 -22.14 -12.92
CA ASP A 280 22.00 -22.86 -11.70
C ASP A 280 21.18 -21.96 -10.75
N SER A 281 19.85 -21.99 -10.90
CA SER A 281 18.92 -21.18 -10.13
C SER A 281 19.05 -21.38 -8.61
N SER A 282 19.57 -22.52 -8.14
CA SER A 282 19.77 -22.80 -6.71
C SER A 282 20.87 -21.94 -6.08
N LYS A 283 21.75 -21.36 -6.88
CA LYS A 283 22.82 -20.46 -6.46
C LYS A 283 22.44 -18.97 -6.48
N VAL A 284 21.25 -18.65 -6.96
CA VAL A 284 20.76 -17.27 -7.07
C VAL A 284 19.69 -17.02 -6.03
N VAL A 285 19.82 -15.93 -5.30
CA VAL A 285 18.74 -15.38 -4.47
C VAL A 285 17.84 -14.60 -5.39
N TRP A 286 16.66 -15.15 -5.66
CA TRP A 286 15.62 -14.54 -6.47
C TRP A 286 14.68 -13.76 -5.58
N GLU A 287 14.47 -12.51 -5.87
CA GLU A 287 13.56 -11.63 -5.14
C GLU A 287 12.59 -10.95 -6.10
N CYS A 288 11.30 -10.93 -5.75
CA CYS A 288 10.24 -10.35 -6.55
C CYS A 288 9.36 -9.45 -5.70
N VAL A 289 8.99 -8.28 -6.19
CA VAL A 289 8.19 -7.32 -5.40
C VAL A 289 6.68 -7.52 -5.52
N SER A 290 6.20 -8.36 -6.47
CA SER A 290 4.78 -8.55 -6.74
C SER A 290 4.36 -10.01 -6.99
N CYS A 291 5.11 -10.95 -6.43
CA CYS A 291 4.86 -12.38 -6.62
C CYS A 291 3.99 -13.00 -5.51
N TYR A 292 3.91 -12.39 -4.32
CA TYR A 292 3.20 -12.98 -3.20
C TYR A 292 1.68 -13.03 -3.43
N GLY A 293 1.10 -14.20 -3.18
CA GLY A 293 -0.32 -14.45 -3.39
C GLY A 293 -0.74 -14.58 -4.86
N ASN A 294 0.16 -14.37 -5.81
CA ASN A 294 -0.14 -14.35 -7.23
C ASN A 294 -0.37 -15.78 -7.79
N ASN A 295 -1.45 -15.94 -8.56
CA ASN A 295 -1.80 -17.25 -9.17
C ASN A 295 -0.76 -17.75 -10.16
N ILE A 296 -0.02 -16.87 -10.85
CA ILE A 296 1.07 -17.24 -11.76
C ILE A 296 2.16 -18.01 -11.01
N VAL A 297 2.50 -17.57 -9.80
CA VAL A 297 3.50 -18.23 -8.95
C VAL A 297 3.02 -19.62 -8.54
N THR A 298 1.78 -19.74 -8.08
CA THR A 298 1.24 -21.03 -7.63
C THR A 298 1.00 -22.02 -8.77
N SER A 299 0.65 -21.53 -9.96
CA SER A 299 0.47 -22.36 -11.15
C SER A 299 1.80 -22.84 -11.76
N ASN A 300 2.91 -22.14 -11.48
CA ASN A 300 4.24 -22.44 -11.98
C ASN A 300 5.22 -22.68 -10.81
N ALA A 301 4.77 -23.44 -9.81
CA ALA A 301 5.46 -23.59 -8.53
C ALA A 301 6.93 -24.03 -8.65
N SER A 302 7.25 -24.92 -9.59
CA SER A 302 8.64 -25.37 -9.80
C SER A 302 9.57 -24.25 -10.26
N ALA A 303 9.08 -23.36 -11.13
CA ALA A 303 9.85 -22.21 -11.62
C ALA A 303 10.18 -21.20 -10.50
N PHE A 304 9.28 -21.08 -9.52
CA PHE A 304 9.41 -20.11 -8.43
C PHE A 304 10.02 -20.70 -7.13
N GLU A 305 10.44 -21.95 -7.13
CA GLU A 305 11.07 -22.52 -5.93
C GLU A 305 12.26 -21.67 -5.50
N GLY A 306 12.29 -21.28 -4.22
CA GLY A 306 13.32 -20.42 -3.64
C GLY A 306 13.10 -18.91 -3.81
N GLU A 307 12.01 -18.45 -4.46
CA GLU A 307 11.69 -17.03 -4.63
C GLU A 307 11.44 -16.35 -3.28
N TYR A 308 11.91 -15.12 -3.10
CA TYR A 308 11.69 -14.30 -1.92
C TYR A 308 10.83 -13.08 -2.24
N GLN A 309 10.06 -12.64 -1.23
CA GLN A 309 9.38 -11.34 -1.27
C GLN A 309 9.24 -10.76 0.12
N ALA A 310 9.62 -9.49 0.26
CA ALA A 310 9.33 -8.68 1.43
C ALA A 310 7.89 -8.16 1.42
N LEU A 311 7.18 -8.27 2.55
CA LEU A 311 5.82 -7.79 2.75
C LEU A 311 5.77 -6.69 3.81
N GLN A 312 4.89 -5.72 3.64
CA GLN A 312 4.58 -4.69 4.63
C GLN A 312 3.34 -5.04 5.47
N PHE A 313 2.76 -6.22 5.24
CA PHE A 313 1.62 -6.78 5.95
C PHE A 313 1.91 -8.22 6.41
N LEU A 314 1.11 -8.75 7.34
CA LEU A 314 1.26 -10.13 7.79
C LEU A 314 0.85 -11.12 6.70
N PRO A 315 1.61 -12.21 6.52
CA PRO A 315 1.29 -13.24 5.54
C PRO A 315 -0.10 -13.86 5.73
N PHE A 316 -0.80 -14.13 4.64
CA PHE A 316 -2.17 -14.69 4.66
C PHE A 316 -2.26 -16.02 5.41
N GLU A 317 -1.18 -16.81 5.40
CA GLU A 317 -1.04 -18.08 6.13
C GLU A 317 -1.07 -17.88 7.66
N GLU A 318 -0.95 -16.64 8.11
CA GLU A 318 -0.91 -16.28 9.53
C GLU A 318 -2.21 -15.69 10.07
N ALA A 319 -3.32 -15.85 9.36
CA ALA A 319 -4.63 -15.32 9.74
C ALA A 319 -5.05 -15.65 11.19
N LYS A 320 -4.64 -16.80 11.71
CA LYS A 320 -4.94 -17.21 13.10
C LYS A 320 -4.24 -16.36 14.18
N TYR A 321 -3.21 -15.58 13.80
CA TYR A 321 -2.44 -14.76 14.74
C TYR A 321 -2.90 -13.29 14.78
N ASN A 322 -3.77 -12.88 13.85
CA ASN A 322 -4.26 -11.50 13.78
C ASN A 322 -5.73 -11.46 13.33
N LYS A 323 -6.59 -10.77 14.10
CA LYS A 323 -8.04 -10.74 13.84
C LYS A 323 -8.40 -9.99 12.57
N THR A 324 -7.67 -8.92 12.23
CA THR A 324 -7.89 -8.15 11.01
C THR A 324 -7.48 -8.95 9.79
N LEU A 325 -6.33 -9.62 9.85
CA LEU A 325 -5.90 -10.55 8.80
C LEU A 325 -6.87 -11.72 8.63
N ALA A 326 -7.45 -12.23 9.71
CA ALA A 326 -8.49 -13.26 9.63
C ALA A 326 -9.76 -12.72 8.94
N ALA A 327 -10.11 -11.44 9.16
CA ALA A 327 -11.20 -10.79 8.44
C ALA A 327 -10.86 -10.64 6.96
N PHE A 328 -9.66 -10.17 6.60
CA PHE A 328 -9.18 -10.13 5.21
C PHE A 328 -9.34 -11.50 4.52
N VAL A 329 -8.79 -12.54 5.11
CA VAL A 329 -8.86 -13.91 4.56
C VAL A 329 -10.30 -14.43 4.46
N LYS A 330 -11.21 -13.98 5.33
CA LYS A 330 -12.62 -14.36 5.27
C LYS A 330 -13.40 -13.62 4.16
N TYR A 331 -13.13 -12.34 3.97
CA TYR A 331 -13.96 -11.48 3.10
C TYR A 331 -13.38 -11.24 1.71
N VAL A 332 -12.10 -11.56 1.47
CA VAL A 332 -11.47 -11.53 0.14
C VAL A 332 -11.38 -12.94 -0.40
N GLY A 333 -11.83 -13.17 -1.62
CA GLY A 333 -11.77 -14.47 -2.31
C GLY A 333 -10.34 -15.00 -2.43
N ARG A 334 -10.14 -16.30 -2.31
CA ARG A 334 -8.79 -16.90 -2.31
C ARG A 334 -8.02 -16.60 -3.60
N GLU A 335 -8.72 -16.63 -4.72
CA GLU A 335 -8.21 -16.40 -6.08
C GLU A 335 -7.72 -14.96 -6.30
N HIS A 336 -8.16 -14.01 -5.47
CA HIS A 336 -7.85 -12.59 -5.58
C HIS A 336 -7.01 -12.06 -4.40
N ARG A 337 -6.51 -12.97 -3.54
CA ARG A 337 -5.62 -12.59 -2.43
C ARG A 337 -4.21 -12.42 -2.92
N ASP A 338 -3.86 -11.20 -3.21
CA ASP A 338 -2.50 -10.76 -3.50
C ASP A 338 -2.13 -9.53 -2.63
N GLN A 339 -0.94 -9.01 -2.82
CA GLN A 339 -0.50 -7.84 -2.07
C GLN A 339 -1.37 -6.60 -2.31
N PHE A 340 -1.90 -6.43 -3.53
CA PHE A 340 -2.73 -5.27 -3.87
C PHE A 340 -4.07 -5.34 -3.16
N ALA A 341 -4.63 -6.54 -3.02
CA ALA A 341 -5.82 -6.77 -2.21
C ALA A 341 -5.58 -6.42 -0.72
N ALA A 342 -4.40 -6.78 -0.17
CA ALA A 342 -4.05 -6.44 1.21
C ALA A 342 -3.93 -4.93 1.39
N TYR A 343 -3.19 -4.23 0.53
CA TYR A 343 -3.03 -2.78 0.60
C TYR A 343 -4.36 -2.03 0.46
N ALA A 344 -5.23 -2.46 -0.46
CA ALA A 344 -6.54 -1.85 -0.65
C ALA A 344 -7.49 -2.11 0.54
N PHE A 345 -7.42 -3.29 1.14
CA PHE A 345 -8.15 -3.62 2.37
C PHE A 345 -7.68 -2.71 3.52
N GLU A 346 -6.37 -2.52 3.68
CA GLU A 346 -5.76 -1.63 4.68
C GLU A 346 -6.18 -0.17 4.48
N SER A 347 -6.15 0.33 3.23
CA SER A 347 -6.61 1.69 2.89
C SER A 347 -8.08 1.91 3.28
N THR A 348 -8.92 0.89 3.06
CA THR A 348 -10.35 0.96 3.42
C THR A 348 -10.54 0.93 4.95
N LEU A 349 -9.70 0.20 5.69
CA LEU A 349 -9.72 0.26 7.16
C LEU A 349 -9.23 1.61 7.68
N ALA A 350 -8.21 2.21 7.05
CA ALA A 350 -7.75 3.55 7.38
C ALA A 350 -8.86 4.60 7.15
N PHE A 351 -9.58 4.51 6.02
CA PHE A 351 -10.77 5.31 5.78
C PHE A 351 -11.80 5.16 6.89
N ALA A 352 -12.10 3.92 7.30
CA ALA A 352 -13.06 3.67 8.39
C ALA A 352 -12.59 4.27 9.72
N ASP A 353 -11.31 4.19 10.04
CA ASP A 353 -10.76 4.79 11.25
C ASP A 353 -10.73 6.32 11.19
N ALA A 354 -10.49 6.91 10.01
CA ALA A 354 -10.63 8.35 9.80
C ALA A 354 -12.08 8.83 10.00
N ILE A 355 -13.08 8.10 9.48
CA ILE A 355 -14.51 8.39 9.75
C ILE A 355 -14.82 8.31 11.25
N LYS A 356 -14.30 7.31 11.97
CA LYS A 356 -14.47 7.21 13.44
C LYS A 356 -13.86 8.43 14.16
N ALA A 357 -12.68 8.89 13.73
CA ALA A 357 -12.05 10.09 14.27
C ALA A 357 -12.90 11.36 14.01
N VAL A 358 -13.47 11.50 12.81
CA VAL A 358 -14.41 12.58 12.49
C VAL A 358 -15.65 12.52 13.39
N VAL A 359 -16.27 11.34 13.53
CA VAL A 359 -17.45 11.17 14.37
C VAL A 359 -17.17 11.49 15.83
N ALA A 360 -16.02 11.09 16.35
CA ALA A 360 -15.62 11.39 17.72
C ALA A 360 -15.47 12.90 17.99
N LYS A 361 -15.05 13.68 16.97
CA LYS A 361 -14.83 15.12 17.06
C LYS A 361 -16.09 15.94 16.73
N SER A 362 -16.85 15.52 15.72
CA SER A 362 -17.90 16.35 15.07
C SER A 362 -19.27 15.68 15.02
N GLY A 363 -19.45 14.51 15.64
CA GLY A 363 -20.70 13.74 15.61
C GLY A 363 -20.94 13.03 14.27
N ILE A 364 -22.00 12.22 14.23
CA ILE A 364 -22.32 11.39 13.04
C ILE A 364 -22.71 12.20 11.80
N ASN A 365 -23.10 13.47 11.98
CA ASN A 365 -23.46 14.41 10.91
C ASN A 365 -22.32 15.40 10.59
N GLY A 366 -21.14 15.21 11.15
CA GLY A 366 -19.94 16.02 10.85
C GLY A 366 -19.09 15.47 9.70
N ILE A 367 -19.57 14.46 8.97
CA ILE A 367 -18.79 13.80 7.90
C ILE A 367 -18.88 14.67 6.63
N THR A 368 -17.75 15.29 6.27
CA THR A 368 -17.53 16.04 5.02
C THR A 368 -16.14 15.70 4.48
N ARG A 369 -15.84 16.08 3.23
CA ARG A 369 -14.48 15.92 2.66
C ARG A 369 -13.42 16.62 3.51
N SER A 370 -13.70 17.85 3.93
CA SER A 370 -12.78 18.63 4.78
C SER A 370 -12.51 17.95 6.13
N THR A 371 -13.55 17.50 6.83
CA THR A 371 -13.39 16.83 8.12
C THR A 371 -12.75 15.44 7.97
N LEU A 372 -12.99 14.74 6.85
CA LEU A 372 -12.36 13.48 6.53
C LEU A 372 -10.85 13.66 6.32
N ILE A 373 -10.41 14.70 5.59
CA ILE A 373 -8.98 15.03 5.42
C ILE A 373 -8.30 15.22 6.77
N ASP A 374 -8.94 15.93 7.71
CA ASP A 374 -8.44 16.09 9.08
C ASP A 374 -8.40 14.75 9.82
N GLY A 375 -9.43 13.94 9.67
CA GLY A 375 -9.51 12.59 10.24
C GLY A 375 -8.37 11.70 9.74
N ILE A 376 -8.10 11.67 8.44
CA ILE A 376 -6.99 10.92 7.84
C ILE A 376 -5.63 11.41 8.39
N LYS A 377 -5.40 12.72 8.42
CA LYS A 377 -4.15 13.31 8.94
C LYS A 377 -3.95 13.05 10.43
N SER A 378 -5.00 12.72 11.18
CA SER A 378 -4.91 12.36 12.60
C SER A 378 -4.40 10.92 12.83
N LEU A 379 -4.38 10.06 11.79
CA LEU A 379 -3.88 8.69 11.87
C LEU A 379 -2.35 8.68 11.80
N THR A 380 -1.68 8.84 12.96
CA THR A 380 -0.22 8.91 13.05
C THR A 380 0.46 7.57 13.29
N ASP A 381 -0.28 6.59 13.78
CA ASP A 381 0.21 5.26 14.15
C ASP A 381 -0.70 4.15 13.61
N PHE A 382 -1.13 4.30 12.36
CA PHE A 382 -2.00 3.33 11.72
C PHE A 382 -1.26 2.04 11.39
N ASN A 383 -1.90 0.89 11.70
CA ASN A 383 -1.36 -0.44 11.44
C ASN A 383 -2.43 -1.49 11.08
N ALA A 384 -3.63 -1.06 10.72
CA ALA A 384 -4.76 -1.94 10.39
C ALA A 384 -5.01 -3.01 11.47
N GLY A 385 -5.00 -2.63 12.76
CA GLY A 385 -5.15 -3.59 13.87
C GLY A 385 -4.01 -4.60 13.98
N GLY A 386 -2.80 -4.21 13.57
CA GLY A 386 -1.59 -5.02 13.57
C GLY A 386 -1.46 -5.96 12.36
N MET A 387 -2.34 -5.85 11.36
CA MET A 387 -2.21 -6.57 10.08
C MET A 387 -1.08 -5.97 9.23
N ALA A 388 -0.93 -4.64 9.26
CA ALA A 388 0.07 -3.89 8.50
C ALA A 388 1.23 -3.40 9.37
N GLY A 389 2.34 -3.07 8.74
CA GLY A 389 3.43 -2.32 9.36
C GLY A 389 2.96 -0.91 9.71
N THR A 390 3.32 -0.43 10.91
CA THR A 390 2.90 0.89 11.38
C THR A 390 3.44 2.01 10.48
N HIS A 391 2.58 2.93 10.08
CA HIS A 391 2.94 4.15 9.35
C HIS A 391 2.02 5.32 9.74
N SER A 392 2.35 6.51 9.25
CA SER A 392 1.63 7.75 9.56
C SER A 392 1.11 8.40 8.29
N PHE A 393 -0.19 8.60 8.21
CA PHE A 393 -0.79 9.38 7.11
C PHE A 393 -0.43 10.88 7.15
N LYS A 394 -0.01 11.39 8.31
CA LYS A 394 0.45 12.77 8.43
C LYS A 394 1.78 13.01 7.70
N ASN A 395 2.71 12.04 7.78
CA ASN A 395 4.05 12.15 7.19
C ASN A 395 4.14 11.47 5.82
N GLY A 396 3.18 10.60 5.48
CA GLY A 396 3.10 9.92 4.21
C GLY A 396 4.26 8.97 3.85
N ARG A 397 5.18 8.68 4.78
CA ARG A 397 6.36 7.83 4.51
C ARG A 397 6.03 6.35 4.59
N ILE A 398 6.75 5.55 3.79
CA ILE A 398 6.71 4.09 3.89
C ILE A 398 7.07 3.60 5.29
N THR A 399 6.55 2.43 5.68
CA THR A 399 6.88 1.81 6.97
C THR A 399 8.30 1.26 7.01
N SER A 400 8.90 1.23 8.21
CA SER A 400 10.15 0.51 8.47
C SER A 400 9.94 -1.00 8.72
N CYS A 401 8.68 -1.43 8.80
CA CYS A 401 8.32 -2.80 9.11
C CYS A 401 8.37 -3.67 7.86
N PHE A 402 8.83 -4.92 8.01
CA PHE A 402 8.74 -5.91 6.95
C PHE A 402 8.65 -7.33 7.50
N VAL A 403 8.18 -8.22 6.66
CA VAL A 403 8.22 -9.67 6.80
C VAL A 403 8.84 -10.23 5.53
N GLU A 404 9.80 -11.12 5.65
CA GLU A 404 10.36 -11.83 4.49
C GLU A 404 9.66 -13.17 4.31
N MET A 405 9.19 -13.42 3.11
CA MET A 405 8.59 -14.69 2.71
C MET A 405 9.47 -15.40 1.70
N GLN A 406 9.45 -16.72 1.72
CA GLN A 406 10.07 -17.58 0.71
C GLN A 406 9.04 -18.53 0.13
N PHE A 407 9.03 -18.66 -1.19
CA PHE A 407 8.26 -19.69 -1.86
C PHE A 407 9.02 -21.02 -1.80
N LYS A 408 8.45 -22.02 -1.11
CA LYS A 408 9.09 -23.29 -0.84
C LYS A 408 8.10 -24.44 -0.80
N GLY A 409 8.36 -25.47 -1.60
CA GLY A 409 7.47 -26.64 -1.67
C GLY A 409 6.07 -26.27 -2.14
N GLY A 410 5.94 -25.41 -3.14
CA GLY A 410 4.69 -24.98 -3.74
C GLY A 410 3.85 -24.02 -2.89
N LYS A 411 4.41 -23.38 -1.86
CA LYS A 411 3.71 -22.44 -0.99
C LYS A 411 4.63 -21.37 -0.42
N TRP A 412 4.06 -20.24 -0.05
CA TRP A 412 4.77 -19.21 0.68
C TRP A 412 4.96 -19.61 2.15
N VAL A 413 6.17 -19.46 2.65
CA VAL A 413 6.54 -19.70 4.04
C VAL A 413 7.31 -18.50 4.57
N ARG A 414 7.11 -18.16 5.83
CA ARG A 414 7.84 -17.08 6.47
C ARG A 414 9.33 -17.45 6.61
N ALA A 415 10.20 -16.60 6.11
CA ALA A 415 11.64 -16.68 6.28
C ALA A 415 12.12 -15.82 7.47
N TYR A 416 11.60 -14.55 7.60
CA TYR A 416 12.00 -13.64 8.67
C TYR A 416 10.92 -12.57 8.94
N PRO A 417 10.81 -12.08 10.21
CA PRO A 417 11.32 -12.68 11.42
C PRO A 417 10.65 -14.04 11.69
N THR A 418 11.29 -14.92 12.42
CA THR A 418 10.79 -16.31 12.62
C THR A 418 9.51 -16.38 13.45
N LYS A 419 9.24 -15.39 14.32
CA LYS A 419 8.03 -15.32 15.12
C LYS A 419 6.84 -14.91 14.27
N LYS A 420 5.84 -15.79 14.15
CA LYS A 420 4.59 -15.52 13.41
C LYS A 420 3.79 -14.38 14.06
N GLY A 421 3.04 -13.65 13.23
CA GLY A 421 2.23 -12.51 13.67
C GLY A 421 3.06 -11.29 14.08
N THR A 422 4.34 -11.19 13.71
CA THR A 422 5.22 -10.06 14.02
C THR A 422 5.97 -9.55 12.79
N PHE A 423 6.47 -8.33 12.88
CA PHE A 423 7.34 -7.66 11.90
C PHE A 423 8.74 -7.41 12.49
N ASP A 424 9.74 -7.20 11.65
CA ASP A 424 10.92 -6.43 12.00
C ASP A 424 10.67 -4.96 11.62
N CYS A 425 10.61 -4.09 12.63
CA CYS A 425 10.25 -2.66 12.48
C CYS A 425 11.38 -1.73 12.96
N LYS A 426 12.63 -2.15 12.87
CA LYS A 426 13.75 -1.28 13.27
C LYS A 426 13.79 -0.01 12.43
N SER A 427 13.96 1.14 13.05
CA SER A 427 14.09 2.42 12.32
C SER A 427 15.26 2.40 11.32
N SER A 428 16.31 1.61 11.57
CA SER A 428 17.44 1.40 10.67
C SER A 428 17.08 0.64 9.38
N ASN A 429 15.86 0.10 9.27
CA ASN A 429 15.37 -0.47 8.02
C ASN A 429 15.04 0.60 6.99
N LEU A 430 14.74 1.83 7.41
CA LEU A 430 14.57 2.95 6.48
C LEU A 430 15.91 3.59 6.13
N VAL A 431 16.09 3.90 4.85
CA VAL A 431 17.25 4.63 4.34
C VAL A 431 16.78 5.78 3.46
N ALA A 432 17.44 6.94 3.60
CA ALA A 432 17.28 8.06 2.69
C ALA A 432 18.24 7.92 1.50
N ILE A 433 17.74 8.13 0.31
CA ILE A 433 18.44 8.07 -0.97
C ILE A 433 18.35 9.47 -1.58
N LYS A 434 19.50 10.08 -1.90
CA LYS A 434 19.56 11.38 -2.55
C LYS A 434 20.02 11.19 -3.99
N GLU A 435 19.07 11.35 -4.91
CA GLU A 435 19.31 11.14 -6.36
C GLU A 435 18.45 12.10 -7.20
N ASN A 436 18.85 12.31 -8.46
CA ASN A 436 18.09 13.09 -9.41
C ASN A 436 17.28 12.17 -10.32
N LEU A 437 16.13 11.71 -9.85
CA LEU A 437 15.27 10.75 -10.56
C LEU A 437 14.02 11.39 -11.20
N LEU A 438 13.73 12.65 -10.92
CA LEU A 438 12.53 13.32 -11.45
C LEU A 438 12.79 14.10 -12.74
N GLY A 439 14.04 14.17 -13.15
CA GLY A 439 14.47 14.97 -14.29
C GLY A 439 14.54 16.48 -13.94
N SER A 440 15.37 17.22 -14.58
CA SER A 440 15.37 18.69 -14.57
C SER A 440 14.40 19.20 -15.61
#